data_77b191bf9c542a66201b459dc0fe5abc
#
_entry.id   77b191bf9c542a66201b459dc0fe5abc
#
_cell.length_a   1.000
_cell.length_b   1.000
_cell.length_c   1.000
_cell.angle_alpha   90.00
_cell.angle_beta   90.00
_cell.angle_gamma   90.00
#
_symmetry.space_group_name_H-M   'P 1'
#
loop_
_entity.id
_entity.type
_entity.pdbx_description
1 polymer ?
#
loop_
_entity_poly.entity_id
_entity_poly.type
_entity_poly.pdbx_seq_one_letter_code
_entity_poly.pdbx_strand_id
1 'polypeptide(L)'
;MCTMDDPLTVPLLYALAVPLVTLGHELGHAVVPLLRTRAPVRVDVGPGFSRPLFQVRVGRLTVALRWLFFWGGLCSTRAPLTPRQQFWTSAGGPLASLLMLGLGAAALAGIRTETVWLVAQVFMVLSFGQLLITLWPMRYPAWLVGFAGMESDGAALLRLWPRLRPAR
;
A
#
# COMPACT_ATOMS: atom_id res chain seq x y z
N MET A 1 6.03 -31.62 3.76
CA MET A 1 7.23 -30.86 3.41
C MET A 1 6.96 -30.34 1.98
N CYS A 2 6.55 -29.07 1.85
CA CYS A 2 6.31 -28.47 0.53
C CYS A 2 7.70 -28.24 -0.08
N THR A 3 8.05 -29.00 -1.10
CA THR A 3 9.30 -28.81 -1.83
C THR A 3 9.14 -27.63 -2.77
N MET A 4 10.19 -26.86 -2.98
CA MET A 4 10.23 -25.70 -3.90
C MET A 4 9.93 -26.09 -5.36
N ASP A 5 9.91 -27.37 -5.65
CA ASP A 5 9.61 -27.96 -6.99
C ASP A 5 8.10 -28.08 -7.25
N ASP A 6 7.22 -27.76 -6.25
CA ASP A 6 5.78 -27.77 -6.46
C ASP A 6 5.38 -26.55 -7.30
N PRO A 7 4.77 -26.76 -8.49
CA PRO A 7 4.37 -25.66 -9.38
C PRO A 7 3.36 -24.69 -8.76
N LEU A 8 2.69 -25.06 -7.66
CA LEU A 8 1.76 -24.20 -6.94
C LEU A 8 2.43 -23.30 -5.90
N THR A 9 3.67 -23.56 -5.50
CA THR A 9 4.37 -22.81 -4.44
C THR A 9 4.49 -21.33 -4.80
N VAL A 10 4.96 -21.00 -5.99
CA VAL A 10 5.15 -19.60 -6.44
C VAL A 10 3.81 -18.87 -6.57
N PRO A 11 2.78 -19.38 -7.28
CA PRO A 11 1.46 -18.75 -7.34
C PRO A 11 0.82 -18.50 -5.98
N LEU A 12 0.90 -19.47 -5.06
CA LEU A 12 0.35 -19.32 -3.70
C LEU A 12 1.10 -18.24 -2.92
N LEU A 13 2.43 -18.18 -3.05
CA LEU A 13 3.23 -17.15 -2.40
C LEU A 13 2.84 -15.75 -2.91
N TYR A 14 2.66 -15.57 -4.22
CA TYR A 14 2.17 -14.31 -4.78
C TYR A 14 0.77 -13.96 -4.27
N ALA A 15 -0.14 -14.92 -4.24
CA ALA A 15 -1.51 -14.71 -3.75
C ALA A 15 -1.55 -14.25 -2.29
N LEU A 16 -0.61 -14.71 -1.45
CA LEU A 16 -0.48 -14.29 -0.06
C LEU A 16 0.29 -12.97 0.07
N ALA A 17 1.33 -12.75 -0.73
CA ALA A 17 2.18 -11.57 -0.64
C ALA A 17 1.48 -10.30 -1.14
N VAL A 18 0.66 -10.38 -2.21
CA VAL A 18 -0.06 -9.22 -2.77
C VAL A 18 -0.85 -8.46 -1.71
N PRO A 19 -1.77 -9.09 -0.94
CA PRO A 19 -2.54 -8.36 0.07
C PRO A 19 -1.66 -7.81 1.20
N LEU A 20 -0.56 -8.47 1.55
CA LEU A 20 0.35 -8.00 2.59
C LEU A 20 1.15 -6.77 2.15
N VAL A 21 1.66 -6.78 0.93
CA VAL A 21 2.38 -5.63 0.35
C VAL A 21 1.43 -4.45 0.19
N THR A 22 0.22 -4.68 -0.33
CA THR A 22 -0.80 -3.65 -0.45
C THR A 22 -1.19 -3.10 0.92
N LEU A 23 -1.42 -3.96 1.91
CA LEU A 23 -1.72 -3.55 3.29
C LEU A 23 -0.61 -2.68 3.87
N GLY A 24 0.65 -3.08 3.72
CA GLY A 24 1.80 -2.30 4.19
C GLY A 24 1.83 -0.89 3.60
N HIS A 25 1.61 -0.77 2.30
CA HIS A 25 1.51 0.50 1.60
C HIS A 25 0.36 1.37 2.14
N GLU A 26 -0.85 0.82 2.24
CA GLU A 26 -2.03 1.55 2.72
C GLU A 26 -1.91 1.95 4.20
N LEU A 27 -1.26 1.12 5.02
CA LEU A 27 -0.93 1.48 6.40
C LEU A 27 0.04 2.66 6.45
N GLY A 28 0.96 2.77 5.51
CA GLY A 28 1.81 3.95 5.35
C GLY A 28 1.00 5.24 5.21
N HIS A 29 -0.04 5.24 4.39
CA HIS A 29 -0.97 6.37 4.27
C HIS A 29 -1.74 6.64 5.56
N ALA A 30 -2.04 5.61 6.36
CA ALA A 30 -2.80 5.74 7.60
C ALA A 30 -2.03 6.44 8.73
N VAL A 31 -0.70 6.44 8.71
CA VAL A 31 0.15 6.96 9.80
C VAL A 31 -0.19 8.41 10.13
N VAL A 32 -0.20 9.29 9.14
CA VAL A 32 -0.42 10.72 9.38
C VAL A 32 -1.83 11.02 9.91
N PRO A 33 -2.92 10.53 9.30
CA PRO A 33 -4.26 10.71 9.86
C PRO A 33 -4.40 10.16 11.29
N LEU A 34 -3.83 9.00 11.59
CA LEU A 34 -3.86 8.42 12.93
C LEU A 34 -3.12 9.26 13.96
N LEU A 35 -1.99 9.86 13.60
CA LEU A 35 -1.18 10.66 14.53
C LEU A 35 -1.69 12.10 14.67
N ARG A 36 -2.29 12.67 13.61
CA ARG A 36 -2.62 14.11 13.53
C ARG A 36 -4.09 14.42 13.65
N THR A 37 -4.97 13.41 13.64
CA THR A 37 -6.41 13.61 13.79
C THR A 37 -6.99 12.67 14.84
N ARG A 38 -8.23 12.94 15.27
CA ARG A 38 -9.01 12.03 16.14
C ARG A 38 -10.07 11.24 15.37
N ALA A 39 -10.18 11.46 14.07
CA ALA A 39 -11.16 10.80 13.23
C ALA A 39 -10.80 9.31 12.99
N PRO A 40 -11.80 8.47 12.70
CA PRO A 40 -11.55 7.10 12.27
C PRO A 40 -10.80 7.08 10.94
N VAL A 41 -9.89 6.13 10.82
CA VAL A 41 -9.13 5.83 9.60
C VAL A 41 -9.49 4.43 9.15
N ARG A 42 -9.74 4.27 7.86
CA ARG A 42 -10.07 2.99 7.24
C ARG A 42 -9.05 2.66 6.17
N VAL A 43 -8.55 1.43 6.22
CA VAL A 43 -7.68 0.81 5.22
C VAL A 43 -8.42 -0.37 4.64
N ASP A 44 -8.69 -0.32 3.34
CA ASP A 44 -9.26 -1.41 2.57
C ASP A 44 -8.19 -2.02 1.65
N VAL A 45 -7.97 -3.31 1.71
CA VAL A 45 -7.21 -4.08 0.73
C VAL A 45 -8.20 -4.71 -0.22
N GLY A 46 -8.26 -4.19 -1.43
CA GLY A 46 -9.31 -4.44 -2.42
C GLY A 46 -10.32 -3.27 -2.53
N PRO A 47 -11.05 -3.19 -3.65
CA PRO A 47 -11.94 -2.08 -3.94
C PRO A 47 -13.16 -2.04 -3.03
N GLY A 48 -13.60 -0.82 -2.68
CA GLY A 48 -14.68 -0.58 -1.73
C GLY A 48 -16.02 -1.23 -2.05
N PHE A 49 -16.30 -1.50 -3.34
CA PHE A 49 -17.52 -2.17 -3.79
C PHE A 49 -17.50 -3.69 -3.59
N SER A 50 -16.34 -4.30 -3.40
CA SER A 50 -16.25 -5.76 -3.19
C SER A 50 -16.58 -6.15 -1.74
N ARG A 51 -17.02 -7.40 -1.55
CA ARG A 51 -17.39 -7.91 -0.23
C ARG A 51 -16.18 -7.98 0.71
N PRO A 52 -16.29 -7.58 1.98
CA PRO A 52 -15.26 -7.83 2.96
C PRO A 52 -15.20 -9.34 3.27
N LEU A 53 -13.99 -9.92 3.16
CA LEU A 53 -13.68 -11.27 3.63
C LEU A 53 -13.43 -11.25 5.13
N PHE A 54 -12.69 -10.23 5.55
CA PHE A 54 -12.27 -10.06 6.93
C PHE A 54 -12.19 -8.57 7.26
N GLN A 55 -12.57 -8.21 8.47
CA GLN A 55 -12.44 -6.85 8.98
C GLN A 55 -12.04 -6.87 10.45
N VAL A 56 -11.05 -6.06 10.80
CA VAL A 56 -10.63 -5.86 12.17
C VAL A 56 -10.59 -4.36 12.50
N ARG A 57 -10.90 -4.03 13.74
CA ARG A 57 -10.80 -2.66 14.25
C ARG A 57 -9.87 -2.62 15.46
N VAL A 58 -8.87 -1.74 15.38
CA VAL A 58 -7.93 -1.46 16.46
C VAL A 58 -8.00 0.03 16.78
N GLY A 59 -8.69 0.36 17.86
CA GLY A 59 -8.95 1.74 18.23
C GLY A 59 -9.70 2.50 17.12
N ARG A 60 -9.02 3.46 16.49
CA ARG A 60 -9.56 4.29 15.40
C ARG A 60 -9.26 3.74 14.01
N LEU A 61 -8.39 2.76 13.90
CA LEU A 61 -8.04 2.12 12.64
C LEU A 61 -8.99 0.95 12.39
N THR A 62 -9.58 0.92 11.20
CA THR A 62 -10.31 -0.24 10.67
C THR A 62 -9.58 -0.75 9.45
N VAL A 63 -9.19 -2.02 9.46
CA VAL A 63 -8.57 -2.70 8.31
C VAL A 63 -9.57 -3.71 7.78
N ALA A 64 -9.79 -3.72 6.48
CA ALA A 64 -10.65 -4.71 5.81
C ALA A 64 -9.91 -5.34 4.62
N LEU A 65 -9.85 -6.66 4.62
CA LEU A 65 -9.48 -7.44 3.45
C LEU A 65 -10.75 -7.77 2.66
N ARG A 66 -10.74 -7.46 1.37
CA ARG A 66 -11.90 -7.61 0.49
C ARG A 66 -11.69 -8.73 -0.52
N TRP A 67 -12.77 -9.22 -1.11
CA TRP A 67 -12.74 -10.35 -2.05
C TRP A 67 -11.78 -10.14 -3.23
N LEU A 68 -11.69 -8.91 -3.76
CA LEU A 68 -10.78 -8.57 -4.85
C LEU A 68 -9.47 -7.93 -4.33
N PHE A 69 -8.82 -8.54 -3.34
CA PHE A 69 -7.63 -8.02 -2.66
C PHE A 69 -6.43 -7.77 -3.58
N PHE A 70 -6.37 -8.42 -4.73
CA PHE A 70 -5.33 -8.23 -5.75
C PHE A 70 -5.55 -6.99 -6.63
N TRP A 71 -6.69 -6.29 -6.47
CA TRP A 71 -7.07 -5.12 -7.29
C TRP A 71 -6.50 -3.80 -6.77
N GLY A 72 -5.79 -3.80 -5.65
CA GLY A 72 -5.21 -2.63 -4.99
C GLY A 72 -5.78 -2.36 -3.60
N GLY A 73 -5.51 -1.19 -3.04
CA GLY A 73 -5.98 -0.78 -1.72
C GLY A 73 -6.39 0.69 -1.68
N LEU A 74 -6.96 1.10 -0.57
CA LEU A 74 -7.36 2.48 -0.32
C LEU A 74 -7.33 2.81 1.17
N CYS A 75 -6.56 3.82 1.54
CA CYS A 75 -6.66 4.44 2.85
C CYS A 75 -7.58 5.66 2.80
N SER A 76 -8.52 5.75 3.73
CA SER A 76 -9.48 6.84 3.79
C SER A 76 -9.69 7.35 5.22
N THR A 77 -9.96 8.66 5.35
CA THR A 77 -10.36 9.32 6.60
C THR A 77 -11.38 10.42 6.30
N ARG A 78 -12.26 10.67 7.26
CA ARG A 78 -13.22 11.80 7.17
C ARG A 78 -12.66 13.10 7.75
N ALA A 79 -11.46 13.08 8.32
CA ALA A 79 -10.86 14.29 8.86
C ALA A 79 -10.46 15.26 7.74
N PRO A 80 -10.75 16.57 7.89
CA PRO A 80 -10.11 17.57 7.06
C PRO A 80 -8.60 17.58 7.37
N LEU A 81 -7.79 17.33 6.35
CA LEU A 81 -6.32 17.38 6.45
C LEU A 81 -5.80 18.69 5.88
N THR A 82 -4.85 19.31 6.56
CA THR A 82 -4.10 20.44 5.99
C THR A 82 -3.29 20.01 4.76
N PRO A 83 -2.89 20.92 3.85
CA PRO A 83 -2.07 20.56 2.68
C PRO A 83 -0.79 19.81 3.06
N ARG A 84 -0.14 20.18 4.17
CA ARG A 84 1.04 19.49 4.68
C ARG A 84 0.73 18.07 5.16
N GLN A 85 -0.39 17.89 5.86
CA GLN A 85 -0.83 16.56 6.28
C GLN A 85 -1.21 15.69 5.09
N GLN A 86 -1.92 16.25 4.09
CA GLN A 86 -2.25 15.53 2.85
C GLN A 86 -0.98 15.08 2.11
N PHE A 87 0.03 15.96 2.00
CA PHE A 87 1.31 15.61 1.38
C PHE A 87 1.96 14.40 2.06
N TRP A 88 2.11 14.45 3.39
CA TRP A 88 2.73 13.36 4.13
C TRP A 88 1.86 12.09 4.17
N THR A 89 0.54 12.23 4.12
CA THR A 89 -0.37 11.09 3.92
C THR A 89 -0.10 10.42 2.58
N SER A 90 -0.05 11.19 1.47
CA SER A 90 0.25 10.63 0.14
C SER A 90 1.67 10.08 0.03
N ALA A 91 2.65 10.65 0.73
CA ALA A 91 4.01 10.12 0.76
C ALA A 91 4.14 8.83 1.59
N GLY A 92 3.23 8.63 2.55
CA GLY A 92 3.30 7.51 3.51
C GLY A 92 3.30 6.14 2.85
N GLY A 93 2.45 5.91 1.86
CA GLY A 93 2.38 4.65 1.10
C GLY A 93 3.68 4.35 0.35
N PRO A 94 4.16 5.25 -0.54
CA PRO A 94 5.46 5.09 -1.19
C PRO A 94 6.62 4.88 -0.24
N LEU A 95 6.68 5.59 0.89
CA LEU A 95 7.72 5.40 1.91
C LEU A 95 7.62 4.01 2.57
N ALA A 96 6.42 3.51 2.83
CA ALA A 96 6.23 2.16 3.34
C ALA A 96 6.67 1.09 2.31
N SER A 97 6.39 1.30 1.01
CA SER A 97 6.87 0.42 -0.05
C SER A 97 8.39 0.43 -0.16
N LEU A 98 9.04 1.60 -0.03
CA LEU A 98 10.50 1.70 0.01
C LEU A 98 11.09 0.98 1.23
N LEU A 99 10.45 1.08 2.38
CA LEU A 99 10.87 0.35 3.58
C LEU A 99 10.77 -1.16 3.37
N MET A 100 9.66 -1.66 2.81
CA MET A 100 9.50 -3.09 2.51
C MET A 100 10.54 -3.57 1.50
N LEU A 101 10.85 -2.76 0.48
CA LEU A 101 11.90 -3.06 -0.49
C LEU A 101 13.28 -3.15 0.19
N GLY A 102 13.60 -2.21 1.08
CA GLY A 102 14.85 -2.21 1.85
C GLY A 102 14.97 -3.41 2.79
N LEU A 103 13.88 -3.79 3.47
CA LEU A 103 13.84 -4.97 4.34
C LEU A 103 14.03 -6.26 3.53
N GLY A 104 13.42 -6.36 2.35
CA GLY A 104 13.62 -7.48 1.43
C GLY A 104 15.08 -7.58 0.98
N ALA A 105 15.71 -6.46 0.59
CA ALA A 105 17.12 -6.41 0.20
C ALA A 105 18.05 -6.81 1.36
N ALA A 106 17.78 -6.34 2.57
CA ALA A 106 18.54 -6.72 3.77
C ALA A 106 18.39 -8.22 4.08
N ALA A 107 17.18 -8.77 3.93
CA ALA A 107 16.95 -10.22 4.10
C ALA A 107 17.76 -11.04 3.09
N LEU A 108 17.80 -10.64 1.82
CA LEU A 108 18.60 -11.31 0.79
C LEU A 108 20.11 -11.25 1.07
N ALA A 109 20.59 -10.15 1.66
CA ALA A 109 22.00 -9.99 1.98
C ALA A 109 22.44 -10.82 3.22
N GLY A 110 21.53 -11.02 4.19
CA GLY A 110 21.85 -11.62 5.49
C GLY A 110 21.44 -13.08 5.65
N ILE A 111 20.42 -13.55 4.93
CA ILE A 111 19.82 -14.88 5.13
C ILE A 111 19.97 -15.72 3.86
N ARG A 112 20.55 -16.90 3.99
CA ARG A 112 20.88 -17.76 2.83
C ARG A 112 19.97 -19.00 2.69
N THR A 113 18.80 -19.01 3.34
CA THR A 113 17.85 -20.11 3.13
C THR A 113 17.01 -19.86 1.88
N GLU A 114 16.82 -20.87 1.06
CA GLU A 114 16.05 -20.77 -0.20
C GLU A 114 14.66 -20.18 -0.01
N THR A 115 13.96 -20.62 1.06
CA THR A 115 12.60 -20.11 1.37
C THR A 115 12.60 -18.60 1.64
N VAL A 116 13.53 -18.10 2.47
CA VAL A 116 13.61 -16.67 2.79
C VAL A 116 13.99 -15.87 1.54
N TRP A 117 14.90 -16.42 0.73
CA TRP A 117 15.34 -15.81 -0.51
C TRP A 117 14.17 -15.64 -1.50
N LEU A 118 13.36 -16.69 -1.70
CA LEU A 118 12.17 -16.62 -2.56
C LEU A 118 11.13 -15.63 -2.02
N VAL A 119 10.80 -15.71 -0.73
CA VAL A 119 9.85 -14.79 -0.08
C VAL A 119 10.30 -13.35 -0.23
N ALA A 120 11.56 -13.05 0.09
CA ALA A 120 12.10 -11.70 -0.02
C ALA A 120 12.05 -11.16 -1.45
N GLN A 121 12.37 -11.97 -2.45
CA GLN A 121 12.27 -11.57 -3.86
C GLN A 121 10.83 -11.24 -4.25
N VAL A 122 9.86 -12.08 -3.91
CA VAL A 122 8.45 -11.83 -4.22
C VAL A 122 7.99 -10.52 -3.58
N PHE A 123 8.30 -10.29 -2.31
CA PHE A 123 7.97 -9.03 -1.64
C PHE A 123 8.66 -7.82 -2.29
N MET A 124 9.92 -7.95 -2.69
CA MET A 124 10.64 -6.87 -3.38
C MET A 124 10.03 -6.54 -4.74
N VAL A 125 9.75 -7.56 -5.55
CA VAL A 125 9.14 -7.36 -6.88
C VAL A 125 7.78 -6.69 -6.76
N LEU A 126 6.93 -7.15 -5.84
CA LEU A 126 5.62 -6.57 -5.61
C LEU A 126 5.71 -5.13 -5.04
N SER A 127 6.58 -4.89 -4.06
CA SER A 127 6.78 -3.56 -3.48
C SER A 127 7.33 -2.57 -4.50
N PHE A 128 8.25 -3.00 -5.35
CA PHE A 128 8.81 -2.19 -6.43
C PHE A 128 7.75 -1.88 -7.49
N GLY A 129 6.99 -2.87 -7.95
CA GLY A 129 5.91 -2.68 -8.90
C GLY A 129 4.84 -1.72 -8.37
N GLN A 130 4.43 -1.89 -7.11
CA GLN A 130 3.48 -0.99 -6.46
C GLN A 130 4.03 0.43 -6.36
N LEU A 131 5.29 0.59 -5.95
CA LEU A 131 5.97 1.90 -5.87
C LEU A 131 5.96 2.61 -7.22
N LEU A 132 6.30 1.91 -8.31
CA LEU A 132 6.29 2.48 -9.67
C LEU A 132 4.89 2.94 -10.08
N ILE A 133 3.88 2.10 -9.88
CA ILE A 133 2.49 2.40 -10.27
C ILE A 133 1.94 3.58 -9.47
N THR A 134 2.18 3.61 -8.15
CA THR A 134 1.62 4.66 -7.29
C THR A 134 2.37 5.99 -7.41
N LEU A 135 3.68 5.97 -7.68
CA LEU A 135 4.46 7.19 -7.90
C LEU A 135 4.35 7.75 -9.33
N TRP A 136 3.91 6.94 -10.30
CA TRP A 136 3.66 7.47 -11.63
C TRP A 136 2.55 8.53 -11.59
N PRO A 137 2.82 9.79 -11.98
CA PRO A 137 1.87 10.88 -11.78
C PRO A 137 0.73 10.81 -12.80
N MET A 138 -0.34 10.10 -12.43
CA MET A 138 -1.51 9.92 -13.29
C MET A 138 -2.82 9.96 -12.50
N ARG A 139 -3.93 10.05 -13.22
CA ARG A 139 -5.26 9.69 -12.73
C ARG A 139 -5.58 8.29 -13.21
N TYR A 140 -6.07 7.46 -12.29
CA TYR A 140 -6.41 6.08 -12.63
C TYR A 140 -7.50 6.04 -13.71
N PRO A 141 -7.31 5.22 -14.75
CA PRO A 141 -8.22 5.15 -15.89
C PRO A 141 -9.57 4.56 -15.50
N ALA A 142 -10.59 4.82 -16.33
CA ALA A 142 -11.98 4.43 -16.05
C ALA A 142 -12.19 2.91 -15.91
N TRP A 143 -11.37 2.10 -16.56
CA TRP A 143 -11.45 0.65 -16.47
C TRP A 143 -10.97 0.10 -15.10
N LEU A 144 -10.22 0.90 -14.34
CA LEU A 144 -9.81 0.52 -12.97
C LEU A 144 -10.95 0.81 -12.00
N VAL A 145 -11.98 -0.02 -12.07
CA VAL A 145 -13.21 0.13 -11.28
C VAL A 145 -12.89 0.18 -9.78
N GLY A 146 -13.45 1.18 -9.09
CA GLY A 146 -13.20 1.45 -7.68
C GLY A 146 -12.11 2.49 -7.41
N PHE A 147 -11.25 2.79 -8.40
CA PHE A 147 -10.20 3.81 -8.32
C PHE A 147 -10.29 4.83 -9.47
N ALA A 148 -11.19 4.62 -10.42
CA ALA A 148 -11.37 5.46 -11.60
C ALA A 148 -11.42 6.96 -11.28
N GLY A 149 -10.55 7.74 -11.94
CA GLY A 149 -10.44 9.19 -11.74
C GLY A 149 -9.72 9.65 -10.48
N MET A 150 -9.37 8.74 -9.55
CA MET A 150 -8.55 9.07 -8.39
C MET A 150 -7.12 9.42 -8.83
N GLU A 151 -6.49 10.32 -8.10
CA GLU A 151 -5.07 10.65 -8.32
C GLU A 151 -4.19 9.56 -7.72
N SER A 152 -3.11 9.20 -8.41
CA SER A 152 -2.01 8.42 -7.84
C SER A 152 -1.28 9.23 -6.76
N ASP A 153 -0.50 8.57 -5.92
CA ASP A 153 0.32 9.25 -4.91
C ASP A 153 1.28 10.25 -5.54
N GLY A 154 1.92 9.89 -6.64
CA GLY A 154 2.81 10.77 -7.39
C GLY A 154 2.10 12.03 -7.89
N ALA A 155 0.89 11.90 -8.43
CA ALA A 155 0.09 13.06 -8.86
C ALA A 155 -0.31 13.94 -7.67
N ALA A 156 -0.74 13.34 -6.56
CA ALA A 156 -1.09 14.06 -5.34
C ALA A 156 0.12 14.81 -4.75
N LEU A 157 1.30 14.18 -4.71
CA LEU A 157 2.54 14.80 -4.24
C LEU A 157 2.93 15.99 -5.09
N LEU A 158 2.90 15.87 -6.43
CA LEU A 158 3.20 16.99 -7.34
C LEU A 158 2.23 18.15 -7.18
N ARG A 159 0.93 17.88 -7.02
CA ARG A 159 -0.10 18.90 -6.79
C ARG A 159 0.07 19.62 -5.46
N LEU A 160 0.51 18.91 -4.42
CA LEU A 160 0.63 19.45 -3.05
C LEU A 160 1.96 20.14 -2.80
N TRP A 161 3.03 19.77 -3.51
CA TRP A 161 4.38 20.31 -3.33
C TRP A 161 4.46 21.85 -3.33
N PRO A 162 3.84 22.58 -4.28
CA PRO A 162 3.88 24.05 -4.27
C PRO A 162 3.19 24.66 -3.05
N ARG A 163 2.20 23.97 -2.47
CA ARG A 163 1.42 24.44 -1.31
C ARG A 163 2.16 24.31 0.01
N LEU A 164 3.32 23.65 0.02
CA LEU A 164 4.18 23.52 1.20
C LEU A 164 5.10 24.75 1.38
N ARG A 165 5.29 25.52 0.31
CA ARG A 165 6.14 26.72 0.36
C ARG A 165 5.40 27.81 1.15
N PRO A 166 6.08 28.52 2.10
CA PRO A 166 5.48 29.67 2.73
C PRO A 166 5.13 30.72 1.66
N ALA A 167 4.00 31.38 1.81
CA ALA A 167 3.68 32.56 0.99
C ALA A 167 4.83 33.57 1.14
N ARG A 168 5.42 33.95 0.03
CA ARG A 168 6.43 35.03 -0.01
C ARG A 168 5.77 36.36 0.18
#